data_5f309fd93ace691bcff5f85585329edc
#
_entry.id   5f309fd93ace691bcff5f85585329edc
#
_cell.length_a   1.000
_cell.length_b   1.000
_cell.length_c   1.000
_cell.angle_alpha   90.00
_cell.angle_beta   90.00
_cell.angle_gamma   90.00
#
_symmetry.space_group_name_H-M   'P 1'
#
loop_
_entity.id
_entity.type
_entity.pdbx_description
1 polymer ?
#
loop_
_entity_poly.entity_id
_entity_poly.type
_entity_poly.pdbx_seq_one_letter_code
_entity_poly.pdbx_strand_id
1 'polypeptide(L)'
;MKKNTAFAFAVSGLAMAFVLGASVANAQTYRSHVQPLIKAQCAECHGADAPTLAEFKLAEEKYKKEKLGPRTDTYENLLQIMVYPDSGAFMRRVDDGTSTADKKPGNMYKHLGATDAERQTNLKMLKSWVGEGAWNLNRWVAKGEMPAITKEQMDKVQAKY
;
A
#
# COMPACT_ATOMS: atom_id res chain seq x y z
N MET A 1 45.48 -58.65 -40.42
CA MET A 1 44.14 -58.10 -40.65
C MET A 1 43.48 -57.84 -39.30
N LYS A 2 43.45 -56.56 -38.81
CA LYS A 2 42.85 -56.16 -37.55
C LYS A 2 41.55 -55.39 -37.86
N LYS A 3 40.40 -55.92 -37.45
CA LYS A 3 39.09 -55.27 -37.58
C LYS A 3 38.87 -54.37 -36.38
N ASN A 4 38.76 -53.08 -36.60
CA ASN A 4 38.37 -52.13 -35.57
C ASN A 4 36.86 -51.98 -35.58
N THR A 5 36.23 -52.36 -34.45
CA THR A 5 34.82 -52.16 -34.23
C THR A 5 34.61 -50.84 -33.48
N ALA A 6 34.00 -49.85 -34.12
CA ALA A 6 33.65 -48.60 -33.48
C ALA A 6 32.32 -48.74 -32.71
N PHE A 7 32.35 -48.45 -31.42
CA PHE A 7 31.18 -48.33 -30.57
C PHE A 7 30.64 -46.90 -30.60
N ALA A 8 29.46 -46.72 -31.13
CA ALA A 8 28.75 -45.46 -31.06
C ALA A 8 27.95 -45.37 -29.75
N PHE A 9 28.32 -44.41 -28.91
CA PHE A 9 27.53 -44.08 -27.72
C PHE A 9 26.45 -43.07 -28.11
N ALA A 10 25.17 -43.50 -28.04
CA ALA A 10 24.01 -42.59 -28.13
C ALA A 10 23.80 -41.89 -26.79
N VAL A 11 24.05 -40.59 -26.74
CA VAL A 11 23.70 -39.76 -25.57
C VAL A 11 22.26 -39.29 -25.73
N SER A 12 21.34 -39.95 -25.00
CA SER A 12 19.95 -39.48 -24.89
C SER A 12 19.87 -38.30 -23.93
N GLY A 13 19.80 -37.08 -24.48
CA GLY A 13 19.57 -35.89 -23.72
C GLY A 13 18.13 -35.82 -23.21
N LEU A 14 17.94 -35.98 -21.92
CA LEU A 14 16.64 -35.76 -21.23
C LEU A 14 16.43 -34.27 -21.08
N ALA A 15 15.62 -33.64 -21.94
CA ALA A 15 15.24 -32.23 -21.83
C ALA A 15 14.23 -32.10 -20.66
N MET A 16 14.72 -31.61 -19.53
CA MET A 16 13.88 -31.22 -18.40
C MET A 16 13.20 -29.88 -18.73
N ALA A 17 11.92 -29.91 -19.09
CA ALA A 17 11.10 -28.71 -19.25
C ALA A 17 10.82 -28.15 -17.85
N PHE A 18 11.52 -27.06 -17.48
CA PHE A 18 11.15 -26.24 -16.34
C PHE A 18 9.87 -25.49 -16.67
N VAL A 19 8.74 -25.96 -16.15
CA VAL A 19 7.50 -25.20 -16.11
C VAL A 19 7.68 -24.14 -15.04
N LEU A 20 8.07 -22.92 -15.46
CA LEU A 20 8.00 -21.72 -14.63
C LEU A 20 6.51 -21.46 -14.35
N GLY A 21 6.02 -21.98 -13.24
CA GLY A 21 4.73 -21.60 -12.69
C GLY A 21 4.79 -20.11 -12.34
N ALA A 22 4.25 -19.26 -13.21
CA ALA A 22 4.00 -17.87 -12.87
C ALA A 22 3.00 -17.88 -11.71
N SER A 23 3.47 -17.63 -10.48
CA SER A 23 2.63 -17.33 -9.34
C SER A 23 1.85 -16.06 -9.72
N VAL A 24 0.57 -16.20 -10.05
CA VAL A 24 -0.36 -15.07 -10.09
C VAL A 24 -0.40 -14.53 -8.67
N ALA A 25 0.43 -13.53 -8.40
CA ALA A 25 0.33 -12.78 -7.17
C ALA A 25 -1.11 -12.23 -7.14
N ASN A 26 -1.93 -12.74 -6.21
CA ASN A 26 -3.28 -12.23 -5.99
C ASN A 26 -3.16 -10.73 -5.73
N ALA A 27 -3.51 -9.93 -6.73
CA ALA A 27 -3.48 -8.49 -6.62
C ALA A 27 -4.43 -8.07 -5.51
N GLN A 28 -3.91 -7.33 -4.52
CA GLN A 28 -4.73 -6.80 -3.44
C GLN A 28 -5.80 -5.88 -4.03
N THR A 29 -7.04 -5.99 -3.54
CA THR A 29 -8.15 -5.14 -3.96
C THR A 29 -8.76 -4.42 -2.76
N TYR A 30 -9.41 -3.29 -3.01
CA TYR A 30 -10.11 -2.55 -1.97
C TYR A 30 -11.16 -3.44 -1.29
N ARG A 31 -12.08 -4.04 -2.05
CA ARG A 31 -13.20 -4.80 -1.51
C ARG A 31 -12.77 -5.99 -0.65
N SER A 32 -11.82 -6.76 -1.12
CA SER A 32 -11.47 -8.03 -0.46
C SER A 32 -10.43 -7.86 0.65
N HIS A 33 -9.62 -6.78 0.62
CA HIS A 33 -8.48 -6.66 1.51
C HIS A 33 -8.49 -5.36 2.32
N VAL A 34 -8.66 -4.21 1.65
CA VAL A 34 -8.53 -2.90 2.31
C VAL A 34 -9.80 -2.52 3.07
N GLN A 35 -10.97 -2.70 2.48
CA GLN A 35 -12.24 -2.34 3.09
C GLN A 35 -12.47 -3.06 4.44
N PRO A 36 -12.23 -4.38 4.57
CA PRO A 36 -12.33 -5.05 5.86
C PRO A 36 -11.39 -4.46 6.92
N LEU A 37 -10.15 -4.13 6.54
CA LEU A 37 -9.19 -3.49 7.43
C LEU A 37 -9.68 -2.10 7.88
N ILE A 38 -10.11 -1.24 6.94
CA ILE A 38 -10.62 0.09 7.25
C ILE A 38 -11.83 0.01 8.18
N LYS A 39 -12.77 -0.90 7.91
CA LYS A 39 -13.93 -1.11 8.79
C LYS A 39 -13.55 -1.54 10.19
N ALA A 40 -12.59 -2.45 10.32
CA ALA A 40 -12.21 -2.98 11.63
C ALA A 40 -11.34 -2.02 12.45
N GLN A 41 -10.47 -1.24 11.81
CA GLN A 41 -9.40 -0.50 12.49
C GLN A 41 -9.58 1.03 12.44
N CYS A 42 -10.37 1.55 11.51
CA CYS A 42 -10.42 2.98 11.24
C CYS A 42 -11.83 3.58 11.41
N ALA A 43 -12.89 2.77 11.35
CA ALA A 43 -14.26 3.25 11.25
C ALA A 43 -14.73 4.04 12.48
N GLU A 44 -14.16 3.81 13.67
CA GLU A 44 -14.50 4.55 14.89
C GLU A 44 -14.29 6.07 14.73
N CYS A 45 -13.19 6.48 14.10
CA CYS A 45 -12.84 7.88 13.92
C CYS A 45 -12.96 8.37 12.46
N HIS A 46 -13.08 7.46 11.49
CA HIS A 46 -13.07 7.74 10.07
C HIS A 46 -14.24 7.10 9.30
N GLY A 47 -15.28 6.68 10.02
CA GLY A 47 -16.45 6.00 9.46
C GLY A 47 -17.47 6.96 8.83
N ALA A 48 -18.70 6.45 8.65
CA ALA A 48 -19.77 7.17 7.95
C ALA A 48 -20.21 8.47 8.67
N ASP A 49 -20.08 8.53 9.99
CA ASP A 49 -20.45 9.69 10.79
C ASP A 49 -19.31 10.72 10.92
N ALA A 50 -18.13 10.40 10.41
CA ALA A 50 -17.01 11.33 10.38
C ALA A 50 -17.19 12.37 9.26
N PRO A 51 -16.55 13.56 9.39
CA PRO A 51 -16.64 14.61 8.38
C PRO A 51 -16.03 14.17 7.05
N THR A 52 -16.54 14.67 5.95
CA THR A 52 -15.84 14.61 4.66
C THR A 52 -14.49 15.29 4.76
N LEU A 53 -13.57 15.02 3.81
CA LEU A 53 -12.27 15.70 3.79
C LEU A 53 -12.41 17.22 3.73
N ALA A 54 -13.39 17.72 2.97
CA ALA A 54 -13.65 19.15 2.86
C ALA A 54 -14.12 19.77 4.19
N GLU A 55 -15.11 19.15 4.84
CA GLU A 55 -15.60 19.60 6.16
C GLU A 55 -14.50 19.53 7.21
N PHE A 56 -13.71 18.46 7.22
CA PHE A 56 -12.58 18.32 8.13
C PHE A 56 -11.58 19.49 7.96
N LYS A 57 -11.21 19.82 6.74
CA LYS A 57 -10.28 20.94 6.47
C LYS A 57 -10.84 22.30 6.88
N LEU A 58 -12.15 22.50 6.79
CA LEU A 58 -12.80 23.74 7.20
C LEU A 58 -12.86 23.92 8.73
N ALA A 59 -12.90 22.83 9.50
CA ALA A 59 -13.07 22.87 10.94
C ALA A 59 -12.17 21.86 11.68
N GLU A 60 -10.92 21.77 11.27
CA GLU A 60 -9.97 20.73 11.70
C GLU A 60 -9.83 20.64 13.22
N GLU A 61 -9.71 21.79 13.91
CA GLU A 61 -9.54 21.82 15.37
C GLU A 61 -10.81 21.35 16.13
N LYS A 62 -12.00 21.58 15.58
CA LYS A 62 -13.26 21.05 16.12
C LYS A 62 -13.24 19.55 16.07
N TYR A 63 -13.04 18.98 14.88
CA TYR A 63 -13.09 17.52 14.67
C TYR A 63 -11.97 16.77 15.42
N LYS A 64 -10.79 17.37 15.53
CA LYS A 64 -9.70 16.81 16.37
C LYS A 64 -10.10 16.71 17.85
N LYS A 65 -10.80 17.72 18.41
CA LYS A 65 -11.32 17.67 19.78
C LYS A 65 -12.36 16.57 19.96
N GLU A 66 -13.16 16.32 18.93
CA GLU A 66 -14.13 15.25 18.87
C GLU A 66 -13.52 13.88 18.57
N LYS A 67 -12.19 13.80 18.39
CA LYS A 67 -11.42 12.61 17.98
C LYS A 67 -11.84 12.04 16.63
N LEU A 68 -12.38 12.89 15.75
CA LEU A 68 -12.75 12.51 14.39
C LEU A 68 -11.68 12.94 13.40
N GLY A 69 -11.45 12.09 12.42
CA GLY A 69 -10.65 12.38 11.22
C GLY A 69 -11.55 12.47 9.98
N PRO A 70 -10.99 12.76 8.80
CA PRO A 70 -11.78 12.74 7.57
C PRO A 70 -12.24 11.31 7.25
N ARG A 71 -13.42 11.18 6.66
CA ARG A 71 -13.97 9.88 6.23
C ARG A 71 -13.01 9.12 5.32
N THR A 72 -12.91 7.82 5.57
CA THR A 72 -12.15 6.88 4.74
C THR A 72 -12.91 5.57 4.51
N ASP A 73 -14.17 5.54 4.87
CA ASP A 73 -15.05 4.37 4.88
C ASP A 73 -15.44 3.86 3.48
N THR A 74 -15.27 4.68 2.45
CA THR A 74 -15.47 4.28 1.05
C THR A 74 -14.16 4.35 0.25
N TYR A 75 -14.14 3.67 -0.88
CA TYR A 75 -13.02 3.70 -1.80
C TYR A 75 -12.69 5.13 -2.26
N GLU A 76 -13.72 5.89 -2.64
CA GLU A 76 -13.60 7.26 -3.12
C GLU A 76 -13.05 8.20 -2.04
N ASN A 77 -13.54 8.07 -0.80
CA ASN A 77 -13.04 8.86 0.33
C ASN A 77 -11.58 8.55 0.64
N LEU A 78 -11.19 7.27 0.56
CA LEU A 78 -9.80 6.88 0.76
C LEU A 78 -8.88 7.42 -0.33
N LEU A 79 -9.33 7.41 -1.60
CA LEU A 79 -8.57 7.97 -2.71
C LEU A 79 -8.30 9.48 -2.56
N GLN A 80 -9.20 10.24 -1.92
CA GLN A 80 -9.00 11.69 -1.70
C GLN A 80 -7.75 12.00 -0.86
N ILE A 81 -7.37 11.10 0.03
CA ILE A 81 -6.17 11.26 0.87
C ILE A 81 -4.97 10.43 0.39
N MET A 82 -5.13 9.69 -0.71
CA MET A 82 -4.06 8.95 -1.36
C MET A 82 -3.56 9.65 -2.62
N VAL A 83 -4.49 10.09 -3.46
CA VAL A 83 -4.24 10.56 -4.82
C VAL A 83 -4.51 12.05 -4.94
N TYR A 84 -5.74 12.49 -4.73
CA TYR A 84 -6.17 13.88 -4.85
C TYR A 84 -7.44 14.11 -4.00
N PRO A 85 -7.57 15.28 -3.32
CA PRO A 85 -6.68 16.44 -3.33
C PRO A 85 -5.53 16.40 -2.32
N ASP A 86 -5.47 15.42 -1.40
CA ASP A 86 -4.43 15.34 -0.36
C ASP A 86 -3.48 14.16 -0.60
N SER A 87 -2.77 14.24 -1.72
CA SER A 87 -1.92 13.15 -2.20
C SER A 87 -0.88 12.70 -1.16
N GLY A 88 -0.87 11.40 -0.89
CA GLY A 88 0.08 10.75 0.02
C GLY A 88 -0.22 10.94 1.50
N ALA A 89 -1.31 11.65 1.90
CA ALA A 89 -1.64 11.82 3.31
C ALA A 89 -1.90 10.48 4.00
N PHE A 90 -2.63 9.58 3.38
CA PHE A 90 -2.86 8.24 3.91
C PHE A 90 -1.54 7.52 4.18
N MET A 91 -0.67 7.44 3.18
CA MET A 91 0.62 6.76 3.28
C MET A 91 1.47 7.32 4.42
N ARG A 92 1.63 8.64 4.51
CA ARG A 92 2.38 9.30 5.60
C ARG A 92 1.85 8.98 6.98
N ARG A 93 0.53 8.81 7.11
CA ARG A 93 -0.11 8.58 8.40
C ARG A 93 0.01 7.14 8.88
N VAL A 94 0.04 6.16 7.96
CA VAL A 94 0.05 4.73 8.31
C VAL A 94 1.43 4.07 8.17
N ASP A 95 2.48 4.79 7.73
CA ASP A 95 3.83 4.25 7.60
C ASP A 95 4.45 3.92 8.96
N ASP A 96 5.29 2.90 9.00
CA ASP A 96 6.03 2.46 10.18
C ASP A 96 7.30 3.29 10.47
N GLY A 97 7.59 4.29 9.67
CA GLY A 97 8.77 5.14 9.77
C GLY A 97 9.98 4.65 8.97
N THR A 98 9.96 3.45 8.41
CA THR A 98 11.10 2.94 7.63
C THR A 98 11.34 3.72 6.35
N SER A 99 10.27 4.29 5.79
CA SER A 99 10.30 5.08 4.55
C SER A 99 10.39 6.59 4.77
N THR A 100 10.38 7.06 6.03
CA THR A 100 10.48 8.49 6.38
C THR A 100 11.92 8.91 6.68
N ALA A 101 12.24 10.19 6.45
CA ALA A 101 13.57 10.72 6.72
C ALA A 101 13.91 10.72 8.22
N ASP A 102 12.93 11.02 9.08
CA ASP A 102 13.08 11.08 10.53
C ASP A 102 12.93 9.71 11.24
N LYS A 103 12.66 8.64 10.47
CA LYS A 103 12.45 7.28 10.96
C LYS A 103 11.34 7.15 12.01
N LYS A 104 10.38 8.08 12.00
CA LYS A 104 9.24 8.03 12.92
C LYS A 104 8.01 7.48 12.24
N PRO A 105 7.26 6.59 12.91
CA PRO A 105 6.01 6.09 12.36
C PRO A 105 4.96 7.21 12.28
N GLY A 106 4.10 7.09 11.29
CA GLY A 106 2.92 7.94 11.18
C GLY A 106 1.97 7.74 12.36
N ASN A 107 1.21 8.77 12.70
CA ASN A 107 0.34 8.78 13.89
C ASN A 107 -0.80 7.74 13.84
N MET A 108 -1.14 7.23 12.63
CA MET A 108 -2.15 6.18 12.45
C MET A 108 -1.56 4.77 12.38
N TYR A 109 -0.23 4.60 12.29
CA TYR A 109 0.41 3.29 12.22
C TYR A 109 -0.01 2.36 13.37
N LYS A 110 -0.08 2.90 14.60
CA LYS A 110 -0.46 2.14 15.80
C LYS A 110 -1.87 1.53 15.72
N HIS A 111 -2.72 2.05 14.84
CA HIS A 111 -4.10 1.58 14.65
C HIS A 111 -4.22 0.52 13.54
N LEU A 112 -3.14 0.11 12.88
CA LEU A 112 -3.19 -0.96 11.88
C LEU A 112 -3.32 -2.36 12.47
N GLY A 113 -3.27 -2.53 13.79
CA GLY A 113 -3.44 -3.81 14.48
C GLY A 113 -3.05 -3.72 15.94
N ALA A 114 -3.46 -4.69 16.73
CA ALA A 114 -3.18 -4.76 18.18
C ALA A 114 -1.71 -5.06 18.46
N THR A 115 -1.08 -5.90 17.62
CA THR A 115 0.32 -6.31 17.76
C THR A 115 1.19 -5.73 16.65
N ASP A 116 2.52 -5.71 16.84
CA ASP A 116 3.46 -5.30 15.80
C ASP A 116 3.38 -6.20 14.56
N ALA A 117 3.20 -7.50 14.75
CA ALA A 117 3.07 -8.45 13.65
C ALA A 117 1.83 -8.17 12.79
N GLU A 118 0.70 -7.86 13.42
CA GLU A 118 -0.53 -7.46 12.70
C GLU A 118 -0.34 -6.14 11.97
N ARG A 119 0.26 -5.12 12.63
CA ARG A 119 0.55 -3.83 12.01
C ARG A 119 1.43 -3.97 10.78
N GLN A 120 2.49 -4.76 10.85
CA GLN A 120 3.38 -5.01 9.72
C GLN A 120 2.68 -5.78 8.59
N THR A 121 1.86 -6.78 8.92
CA THR A 121 1.08 -7.54 7.94
C THR A 121 0.11 -6.62 7.18
N ASN A 122 -0.63 -5.79 7.92
CA ASN A 122 -1.61 -4.86 7.34
C ASN A 122 -0.92 -3.74 6.55
N LEU A 123 0.21 -3.21 7.03
CA LEU A 123 1.00 -2.25 6.29
C LEU A 123 1.53 -2.82 4.97
N LYS A 124 2.06 -4.05 4.98
CA LYS A 124 2.52 -4.73 3.78
C LYS A 124 1.40 -4.92 2.76
N MET A 125 0.22 -5.32 3.22
CA MET A 125 -0.98 -5.43 2.38
C MET A 125 -1.36 -4.08 1.76
N LEU A 126 -1.38 -3.00 2.56
CA LEU A 126 -1.67 -1.65 2.07
C LEU A 126 -0.64 -1.16 1.04
N LYS A 127 0.67 -1.37 1.30
CA LYS A 127 1.74 -1.02 0.34
C LYS A 127 1.57 -1.77 -0.98
N SER A 128 1.24 -3.06 -0.92
CA SER A 128 0.98 -3.88 -2.11
C SER A 128 -0.26 -3.41 -2.88
N TRP A 129 -1.32 -3.00 -2.18
CA TRP A 129 -2.52 -2.47 -2.81
C TRP A 129 -2.30 -1.09 -3.45
N VAL A 130 -1.61 -0.19 -2.76
CA VAL A 130 -1.29 1.16 -3.30
C VAL A 130 -0.43 1.06 -4.56
N GLY A 131 0.47 0.11 -4.60
CA GLY A 131 1.39 -0.12 -5.70
C GLY A 131 2.84 0.15 -5.35
N GLU A 132 3.72 -0.64 -5.91
CA GLU A 132 5.16 -0.50 -5.72
C GLU A 132 5.64 0.86 -6.25
N GLY A 133 6.43 1.57 -5.44
CA GLY A 133 6.95 2.89 -5.78
C GLY A 133 5.93 4.04 -5.72
N ALA A 134 4.67 3.77 -5.34
CA ALA A 134 3.64 4.79 -5.13
C ALA A 134 3.56 5.31 -3.69
N TRP A 135 4.41 4.82 -2.80
CA TRP A 135 4.40 5.21 -1.37
C TRP A 135 5.09 6.55 -1.16
N ASN A 136 4.35 7.67 -1.26
CA ASN A 136 4.85 9.06 -1.33
C ASN A 136 5.12 9.69 0.04
N LEU A 137 5.84 9.02 0.93
CA LEU A 137 6.07 9.51 2.30
C LEU A 137 7.05 10.66 2.40
N ASN A 138 8.08 10.66 1.55
CA ASN A 138 9.15 11.66 1.58
C ASN A 138 8.76 13.02 0.98
N ARG A 139 7.48 13.24 0.66
CA ARG A 139 6.98 14.53 0.16
C ARG A 139 6.83 15.58 1.26
N TRP A 140 6.76 15.15 2.52
CA TRP A 140 6.65 16.06 3.63
C TRP A 140 8.02 16.66 3.99
N VAL A 141 8.22 17.93 3.72
CA VAL A 141 9.45 18.66 4.02
C VAL A 141 9.27 19.49 5.29
N ALA A 142 8.25 20.35 5.33
CA ALA A 142 7.86 21.14 6.49
C ALA A 142 6.34 21.35 6.49
N LYS A 143 5.79 21.81 7.62
CA LYS A 143 4.35 22.08 7.71
C LYS A 143 3.92 23.12 6.67
N GLY A 144 3.03 22.73 5.78
CA GLY A 144 2.55 23.57 4.68
C GLY A 144 3.39 23.51 3.41
N GLU A 145 4.57 22.86 3.44
CA GLU A 145 5.48 22.75 2.29
C GLU A 145 5.46 21.32 1.72
N MET A 146 4.38 20.95 1.08
CA MET A 146 4.28 19.66 0.39
C MET A 146 4.57 19.83 -1.11
N PRO A 147 5.63 19.19 -1.63
CA PRO A 147 5.84 19.14 -3.08
C PRO A 147 4.64 18.56 -3.80
N ALA A 148 4.36 19.07 -5.00
CA ALA A 148 3.35 18.48 -5.86
C ALA A 148 3.72 17.03 -6.20
N ILE A 149 2.71 16.19 -6.36
CA ILE A 149 2.92 14.83 -6.90
C ILE A 149 3.19 14.94 -8.40
N THR A 150 4.20 14.24 -8.90
CA THR A 150 4.48 14.19 -10.34
C THR A 150 3.57 13.17 -11.03
N LYS A 151 3.44 13.30 -12.35
CA LYS A 151 2.70 12.31 -13.15
C LYS A 151 3.29 10.91 -12.99
N GLU A 152 4.61 10.79 -13.00
CA GLU A 152 5.33 9.51 -12.84
C GLU A 152 5.06 8.85 -11.47
N GLN A 153 4.87 9.65 -10.43
CA GLN A 153 4.48 9.15 -9.11
C GLN A 153 3.02 8.71 -9.09
N MET A 154 2.14 9.47 -9.75
CA MET A 154 0.72 9.17 -9.85
C MET A 154 0.49 7.89 -10.66
N ASP A 155 1.21 7.69 -11.75
CA ASP A 155 1.10 6.53 -12.64
C ASP A 155 1.49 5.20 -11.95
N LYS A 156 2.20 5.27 -10.82
CA LYS A 156 2.53 4.09 -10.00
C LYS A 156 1.41 3.64 -9.07
N VAL A 157 0.41 4.48 -8.83
CA VAL A 157 -0.72 4.13 -7.96
C VAL A 157 -1.61 3.11 -8.66
N GLN A 158 -1.75 1.95 -8.07
CA GLN A 158 -2.60 0.88 -8.57
C GLN A 158 -3.99 0.91 -7.92
N ALA A 159 -4.03 0.82 -6.61
CA ALA A 159 -5.22 0.96 -5.76
C ALA A 159 -6.49 0.33 -6.35
N LYS A 160 -6.43 -0.94 -6.77
CA LYS A 160 -7.55 -1.64 -7.42
C LYS A 160 -8.76 -1.73 -6.48
N TYR A 161 -9.95 -1.56 -7.06
CA TYR A 161 -11.25 -1.65 -6.36
C TYR A 161 -11.67 -3.07 -5.95
#